data_8f801f6aecdc5ddbef778d296b93bc46
#
_entry.id   8f801f6aecdc5ddbef778d296b93bc46
#
_cell.length_a   1.000
_cell.length_b   1.000
_cell.length_c   1.000
_cell.angle_alpha   90.00
_cell.angle_beta   90.00
_cell.angle_gamma   90.00
#
_symmetry.space_group_name_H-M   'P 1'
#
loop_
_entity.id
_entity.type
_entity.pdbx_description
1 polymer ?
#
loop_
_entity_poly.entity_id
_entity_poly.type
_entity_poly.pdbx_seq_one_letter_code
_entity_poly.pdbx_strand_id
1 'polypeptide(L)'
;MDNRIVVVAGPTASGKTRLGIELAQALGGEIVSADSMQIYRRMDLGTAKATKEERAAAVHHMLDVADPAESWSVARYVEEASRCCDDIIARGRLPIVVGGTGLYIDSLISGLDFADNTSDNTLRDKLGAEYDSLGGEATLARLAQFDPERAAKL
;
A
#
# COMPACT_ATOMS: atom_id res chain seq x y z
N MET A 1 6.64 4.00 -25.35
CA MET A 1 5.99 4.98 -24.47
C MET A 1 6.85 5.13 -23.22
N ASP A 2 6.95 6.33 -22.69
CA ASP A 2 7.83 6.63 -21.57
C ASP A 2 7.10 6.20 -20.27
N ASN A 3 7.51 5.09 -19.66
CA ASN A 3 6.87 4.50 -18.47
C ASN A 3 7.38 5.19 -17.18
N ARG A 4 7.42 6.51 -17.17
CA ARG A 4 7.83 7.26 -15.97
C ARG A 4 6.68 7.43 -15.01
N ILE A 5 6.98 7.34 -13.73
CA ILE A 5 6.11 7.76 -12.62
C ILE A 5 6.84 8.82 -11.79
N VAL A 6 6.10 9.70 -11.15
CA VAL A 6 6.64 10.64 -10.16
C VAL A 6 6.22 10.16 -8.77
N VAL A 7 7.11 10.24 -7.80
CA VAL A 7 6.83 9.83 -6.41
C VAL A 7 7.00 11.01 -5.47
N VAL A 8 5.98 11.27 -4.66
CA VAL A 8 5.97 12.28 -3.59
C VAL A 8 5.78 11.55 -2.26
N ALA A 9 6.89 11.22 -1.63
CA ALA A 9 6.92 10.51 -0.35
C ALA A 9 7.30 11.43 0.81
N GLY A 10 6.85 11.11 2.02
CA GLY A 10 7.24 11.82 3.23
C GLY A 10 6.25 11.63 4.39
N PRO A 11 6.57 12.16 5.59
CA PRO A 11 5.73 11.99 6.76
C PRO A 11 4.38 12.71 6.65
N THR A 12 3.44 12.36 7.52
CA THR A 12 2.14 13.05 7.63
C THR A 12 2.36 14.55 7.89
N ALA A 13 1.46 15.39 7.36
CA ALA A 13 1.48 16.84 7.47
C ALA A 13 2.69 17.56 6.81
N SER A 14 3.45 16.89 5.93
CA SER A 14 4.57 17.51 5.19
C SER A 14 4.16 18.25 3.91
N GLY A 15 2.86 18.37 3.61
CA GLY A 15 2.37 19.06 2.41
C GLY A 15 2.33 18.22 1.13
N LYS A 16 2.51 16.91 1.21
CA LYS A 16 2.52 16.00 0.04
C LYS A 16 1.29 16.11 -0.85
N THR A 17 0.10 16.14 -0.26
CA THR A 17 -1.17 16.22 -1.01
C THR A 17 -1.20 17.47 -1.88
N ARG A 18 -0.87 18.61 -1.31
CA ARG A 18 -0.81 19.87 -2.06
C ARG A 18 0.20 19.82 -3.18
N LEU A 19 1.44 19.36 -2.89
CA LEU A 19 2.49 19.22 -3.90
C LEU A 19 2.07 18.26 -5.01
N GLY A 20 1.44 17.12 -4.66
CA GLY A 20 0.93 16.15 -5.63
C GLY A 20 -0.11 16.75 -6.57
N ILE A 21 -1.02 17.57 -6.05
CA ILE A 21 -2.03 18.28 -6.85
C ILE A 21 -1.39 19.31 -7.77
N GLU A 22 -0.46 20.12 -7.27
CA GLU A 22 0.27 21.11 -8.06
C GLU A 22 1.05 20.43 -9.21
N LEU A 23 1.70 19.30 -8.94
CA LEU A 23 2.38 18.51 -9.97
C LEU A 23 1.40 17.89 -10.98
N ALA A 24 0.26 17.36 -10.52
CA ALA A 24 -0.75 16.79 -11.41
C ALA A 24 -1.29 17.84 -12.39
N GLN A 25 -1.56 19.04 -11.90
CA GLN A 25 -2.01 20.16 -12.74
C GLN A 25 -0.93 20.64 -13.71
N ALA A 26 0.31 20.78 -13.24
CA ALA A 26 1.41 21.29 -14.05
C ALA A 26 1.88 20.31 -15.14
N LEU A 27 1.82 19.00 -14.86
CA LEU A 27 2.37 17.96 -15.72
C LEU A 27 1.29 17.15 -16.46
N GLY A 28 0.01 17.49 -16.31
CA GLY A 28 -1.09 16.74 -16.89
C GLY A 28 -1.23 15.33 -16.34
N GLY A 29 -0.91 15.15 -15.05
CA GLY A 29 -0.87 13.86 -14.36
C GLY A 29 -2.15 13.56 -13.57
N GLU A 30 -2.15 12.38 -12.94
CA GLU A 30 -3.19 11.92 -12.01
C GLU A 30 -2.53 11.31 -10.77
N ILE A 31 -3.17 11.46 -9.61
CA ILE A 31 -2.62 11.03 -8.33
C ILE A 31 -3.00 9.58 -8.05
N VAL A 32 -2.02 8.78 -7.61
CA VAL A 32 -2.22 7.43 -7.07
C VAL A 32 -1.82 7.46 -5.58
N SER A 33 -2.79 7.32 -4.68
CA SER A 33 -2.51 7.37 -3.23
C SER A 33 -1.73 6.15 -2.77
N ALA A 34 -0.64 6.38 -2.01
CA ALA A 34 0.18 5.35 -1.36
C ALA A 34 0.09 5.47 0.17
N ASP A 35 -1.12 5.41 0.68
CA ASP A 35 -1.43 5.51 2.10
C ASP A 35 -2.33 4.36 2.55
N SER A 36 -1.88 3.58 3.54
CA SER A 36 -2.57 2.38 4.01
C SER A 36 -3.88 2.65 4.75
N MET A 37 -4.16 3.90 5.11
CA MET A 37 -5.41 4.26 5.80
C MET A 37 -6.40 4.92 4.84
N GLN A 38 -5.92 5.65 3.84
CA GLN A 38 -6.78 6.36 2.89
C GLN A 38 -7.50 5.44 1.88
N ILE A 39 -7.06 4.20 1.74
CA ILE A 39 -7.71 3.18 0.91
C ILE A 39 -9.10 2.79 1.42
N TYR A 40 -9.36 2.93 2.73
CA TYR A 40 -10.61 2.47 3.33
C TYR A 40 -11.73 3.52 3.20
N ARG A 41 -12.89 3.06 2.74
CA ARG A 41 -14.13 3.87 2.69
C ARG A 41 -14.53 4.30 4.09
N ARG A 42 -15.12 5.49 4.22
CA ARG A 42 -15.67 6.03 5.47
C ARG A 42 -14.63 6.30 6.57
N MET A 43 -13.35 6.09 6.30
CA MET A 43 -12.27 6.47 7.19
C MET A 43 -11.72 7.85 6.81
N ASP A 44 -12.53 8.88 6.97
CA ASP A 44 -12.22 10.24 6.50
C ASP A 44 -11.62 11.13 7.60
N LEU A 45 -11.88 10.77 8.87
CA LEU A 45 -11.35 11.51 10.02
C LEU A 45 -10.02 10.92 10.48
N GLY A 46 -9.02 11.77 10.72
CA GLY A 46 -7.71 11.37 11.24
C GLY A 46 -6.77 10.71 10.23
N THR A 47 -7.18 10.52 8.98
CA THR A 47 -6.38 9.87 7.93
C THR A 47 -5.74 10.86 6.94
N ALA A 48 -5.98 12.14 7.12
CA ALA A 48 -5.56 13.19 6.19
C ALA A 48 -5.93 12.90 4.72
N LYS A 49 -7.06 12.24 4.51
CA LYS A 49 -7.58 11.91 3.18
C LYS A 49 -7.92 13.20 2.42
N ALA A 50 -7.66 13.20 1.11
CA ALA A 50 -7.92 14.35 0.25
C ALA A 50 -9.38 14.83 0.37
N THR A 51 -9.55 16.13 0.59
CA THR A 51 -10.86 16.80 0.71
C THR A 51 -11.61 16.77 -0.62
N LYS A 52 -12.88 17.16 -0.60
CA LYS A 52 -13.68 17.27 -1.84
C LYS A 52 -13.10 18.27 -2.81
N GLU A 53 -12.59 19.39 -2.30
CA GLU A 53 -11.94 20.45 -3.08
C GLU A 53 -10.63 19.94 -3.70
N GLU A 54 -9.82 19.22 -2.94
CA GLU A 54 -8.57 18.60 -3.43
C GLU A 54 -8.85 17.54 -4.49
N ARG A 55 -9.88 16.71 -4.31
CA ARG A 55 -10.31 15.72 -5.31
C ARG A 55 -10.90 16.36 -6.57
N ALA A 56 -11.50 17.53 -6.45
CA ALA A 56 -11.97 18.30 -7.61
C ALA A 56 -10.81 18.95 -8.38
N ALA A 57 -9.69 19.27 -7.70
CA ALA A 57 -8.52 19.91 -8.30
C ALA A 57 -7.65 18.94 -9.11
N ALA A 58 -7.62 17.64 -8.77
CA ALA A 58 -6.90 16.60 -9.49
C ALA A 58 -7.60 15.25 -9.34
N VAL A 59 -7.47 14.38 -10.35
CA VAL A 59 -7.98 13.02 -10.28
C VAL A 59 -7.15 12.21 -9.29
N HIS A 60 -7.82 11.50 -8.37
CA HIS A 60 -7.19 10.66 -7.37
C HIS A 60 -7.65 9.21 -7.54
N HIS A 61 -6.68 8.30 -7.52
CA HIS A 61 -6.86 6.84 -7.51
C HIS A 61 -6.41 6.29 -6.16
N MET A 62 -6.82 5.07 -5.83
CA MET A 62 -6.48 4.36 -4.59
C MET A 62 -6.97 5.06 -3.32
N LEU A 63 -8.04 5.85 -3.43
CA LEU A 63 -8.81 6.37 -2.30
C LEU A 63 -10.17 5.66 -2.23
N ASP A 64 -10.63 5.27 -1.04
CA ASP A 64 -11.95 4.66 -0.85
C ASP A 64 -12.18 3.37 -1.66
N VAL A 65 -11.13 2.59 -1.89
CA VAL A 65 -11.19 1.36 -2.73
C VAL A 65 -11.57 0.12 -1.94
N ALA A 66 -11.36 0.09 -0.62
CA ALA A 66 -11.64 -1.06 0.24
C ALA A 66 -12.71 -0.75 1.31
N ASP A 67 -13.41 -1.79 1.77
CA ASP A 67 -14.23 -1.69 2.99
C ASP A 67 -13.32 -1.97 4.20
N PRO A 68 -13.49 -1.28 5.35
CA PRO A 68 -12.71 -1.56 6.56
C PRO A 68 -12.79 -3.00 7.08
N ALA A 69 -13.82 -3.74 6.71
CA ALA A 69 -13.97 -5.15 7.05
C ALA A 69 -13.20 -6.09 6.10
N GLU A 70 -12.69 -5.58 4.96
CA GLU A 70 -11.92 -6.38 4.02
C GLU A 70 -10.47 -6.53 4.47
N SER A 71 -9.90 -7.71 4.24
CA SER A 71 -8.45 -7.91 4.35
C SER A 71 -7.74 -7.20 3.20
N TRP A 72 -6.78 -6.35 3.53
CA TRP A 72 -5.97 -5.63 2.57
C TRP A 72 -4.49 -5.95 2.78
N SER A 73 -3.78 -6.24 1.69
CA SER A 73 -2.36 -6.58 1.73
C SER A 73 -1.53 -5.67 0.83
N VAL A 74 -0.21 -5.64 1.05
CA VAL A 74 0.75 -4.96 0.17
C VAL A 74 0.67 -5.50 -1.26
N ALA A 75 0.54 -6.82 -1.43
CA ALA A 75 0.40 -7.46 -2.73
C ALA A 75 -0.81 -6.92 -3.49
N ARG A 76 -1.97 -6.85 -2.84
CA ARG A 76 -3.20 -6.28 -3.41
C ARG A 76 -3.02 -4.80 -3.77
N TYR A 77 -2.36 -4.04 -2.89
CA TYR A 77 -2.07 -2.63 -3.17
C TYR A 77 -1.23 -2.49 -4.45
N VAL A 78 -0.12 -3.24 -4.56
CA VAL A 78 0.78 -3.17 -5.72
C VAL A 78 0.04 -3.54 -7.00
N GLU A 79 -0.76 -4.60 -6.99
CA GLU A 79 -1.55 -5.03 -8.14
C GLU A 79 -2.52 -3.91 -8.59
N GLU A 80 -3.33 -3.38 -7.68
CA GLU A 80 -4.32 -2.35 -8.01
C GLU A 80 -3.68 -1.01 -8.39
N ALA A 81 -2.61 -0.59 -7.69
CA ALA A 81 -1.89 0.64 -7.99
C ALA A 81 -1.14 0.55 -9.33
N SER A 82 -0.54 -0.60 -9.65
CA SER A 82 0.09 -0.83 -10.97
C SER A 82 -0.92 -0.71 -12.09
N ARG A 83 -2.10 -1.33 -11.96
CA ARG A 83 -3.18 -1.19 -12.95
C ARG A 83 -3.61 0.27 -13.13
N CYS A 84 -3.70 1.05 -12.04
CA CYS A 84 -4.00 2.47 -12.12
C CYS A 84 -2.90 3.23 -12.88
N CYS A 85 -1.62 2.95 -12.57
CA CYS A 85 -0.50 3.59 -13.26
C CYS A 85 -0.50 3.26 -14.76
N ASP A 86 -0.71 1.99 -15.13
CA ASP A 86 -0.76 1.55 -16.53
C ASP A 86 -1.91 2.21 -17.30
N ASP A 87 -3.09 2.31 -16.70
CA ASP A 87 -4.23 3.00 -17.29
C ASP A 87 -3.95 4.50 -17.49
N ILE A 88 -3.36 5.16 -16.51
CA ILE A 88 -2.97 6.57 -16.59
C ILE A 88 -1.96 6.78 -17.75
N ILE A 89 -0.95 5.93 -17.84
CA ILE A 89 0.06 5.98 -18.91
C ILE A 89 -0.58 5.70 -20.29
N ALA A 90 -1.46 4.72 -20.37
CA ALA A 90 -2.15 4.38 -21.62
C ALA A 90 -3.01 5.56 -22.15
N ARG A 91 -3.52 6.41 -21.24
CA ARG A 91 -4.24 7.66 -21.59
C ARG A 91 -3.28 8.84 -21.89
N GLY A 92 -1.97 8.61 -21.92
CA GLY A 92 -0.97 9.64 -22.19
C GLY A 92 -0.77 10.62 -21.03
N ARG A 93 -1.12 10.23 -19.81
CA ARG A 93 -0.96 11.03 -18.60
C ARG A 93 0.16 10.51 -17.73
N LEU A 94 0.59 11.30 -16.75
CA LEU A 94 1.68 10.96 -15.83
C LEU A 94 1.12 10.47 -14.49
N PRO A 95 1.41 9.23 -14.05
CA PRO A 95 1.08 8.79 -12.70
C PRO A 95 1.95 9.53 -11.66
N ILE A 96 1.31 10.05 -10.61
CA ILE A 96 1.97 10.73 -9.50
C ILE A 96 1.59 9.98 -8.23
N VAL A 97 2.50 9.15 -7.73
CA VAL A 97 2.31 8.36 -6.50
C VAL A 97 2.56 9.26 -5.30
N VAL A 98 1.54 9.45 -4.47
CA VAL A 98 1.59 10.36 -3.32
C VAL A 98 1.25 9.61 -2.04
N GLY A 99 2.16 9.57 -1.06
CA GLY A 99 1.83 8.90 0.20
C GLY A 99 2.92 8.87 1.26
N GLY A 100 2.57 8.23 2.37
CA GLY A 100 3.46 8.07 3.54
C GLY A 100 3.76 6.61 3.88
N THR A 101 3.15 5.65 3.21
CA THR A 101 3.38 4.22 3.47
C THR A 101 4.57 3.73 2.64
N GLY A 102 5.77 3.79 3.23
CA GLY A 102 7.03 3.43 2.54
C GLY A 102 6.97 2.05 1.91
N LEU A 103 6.46 1.05 2.64
CA LEU A 103 6.31 -0.32 2.11
C LEU A 103 5.49 -0.38 0.81
N TYR A 104 4.44 0.43 0.68
CA TYR A 104 3.64 0.49 -0.55
C TYR A 104 4.44 1.07 -1.71
N ILE A 105 5.12 2.19 -1.44
CA ILE A 105 5.92 2.90 -2.43
C ILE A 105 7.09 2.03 -2.90
N ASP A 106 7.86 1.48 -1.97
CA ASP A 106 9.02 0.66 -2.28
C ASP A 106 8.62 -0.60 -3.07
N SER A 107 7.54 -1.27 -2.66
CA SER A 107 7.04 -2.45 -3.36
C SER A 107 6.54 -2.14 -4.77
N LEU A 108 5.85 -1.02 -4.95
CA LEU A 108 5.36 -0.58 -6.27
C LEU A 108 6.52 -0.23 -7.21
N ILE A 109 7.53 0.52 -6.73
CA ILE A 109 8.68 0.96 -7.55
C ILE A 109 9.60 -0.22 -7.89
N SER A 110 9.82 -1.13 -6.93
CA SER A 110 10.70 -2.27 -7.13
C SER A 110 10.12 -3.33 -8.06
N GLY A 111 8.85 -3.20 -8.46
CA GLY A 111 8.17 -4.20 -9.28
C GLY A 111 8.18 -5.57 -8.61
N LEU A 112 8.09 -5.61 -7.27
CA LEU A 112 8.05 -6.87 -6.54
C LEU A 112 6.82 -7.64 -7.00
N ASP A 113 7.07 -8.70 -7.74
CA ASP A 113 6.06 -9.71 -8.04
C ASP A 113 5.81 -10.48 -6.73
N PHE A 114 4.74 -10.12 -6.05
CA PHE A 114 4.24 -10.93 -4.96
C PHE A 114 3.62 -12.15 -5.62
N ALA A 115 4.48 -13.16 -5.89
CA ALA A 115 4.02 -14.48 -6.33
C ALA A 115 2.75 -14.83 -5.54
N ASP A 116 1.74 -15.35 -6.22
CA ASP A 116 0.43 -15.69 -5.68
C ASP A 116 0.52 -16.32 -4.28
N ASN A 117 0.75 -15.47 -3.29
CA ASN A 117 0.45 -15.81 -1.92
C ASN A 117 -1.08 -15.81 -1.83
N THR A 118 -1.70 -16.83 -2.40
CA THR A 118 -2.91 -17.36 -1.81
C THR A 118 -2.50 -17.63 -0.37
N SER A 119 -2.72 -16.62 0.49
CA SER A 119 -2.44 -16.76 1.92
C SER A 119 -3.20 -18.00 2.34
N ASP A 120 -2.47 -19.10 2.56
CA ASP A 120 -3.06 -20.30 3.10
C ASP A 120 -3.45 -19.98 4.54
N ASN A 121 -4.63 -19.38 4.68
CA ASN A 121 -5.21 -19.06 5.96
C ASN A 121 -5.27 -20.29 6.86
N THR A 122 -5.38 -21.48 6.24
CA THR A 122 -5.40 -22.76 6.95
C THR A 122 -4.09 -23.00 7.73
N LEU A 123 -2.93 -22.70 7.14
CA LEU A 123 -1.65 -22.80 7.82
C LEU A 123 -1.50 -21.75 8.91
N ARG A 124 -1.94 -20.53 8.63
CA ARG A 124 -1.90 -19.41 9.58
C ARG A 124 -2.78 -19.70 10.80
N ASP A 125 -4.00 -20.17 10.57
CA ASP A 125 -4.96 -20.54 11.63
C ASP A 125 -4.43 -21.70 12.47
N LYS A 126 -3.83 -22.70 11.81
CA LYS A 126 -3.17 -23.83 12.49
C LYS A 126 -2.02 -23.38 13.37
N LEU A 127 -1.15 -22.51 12.86
CA LEU A 127 -0.02 -21.97 13.65
C LEU A 127 -0.50 -21.07 14.78
N GLY A 128 -1.57 -20.30 14.57
CA GLY A 128 -2.21 -19.49 15.60
C GLY A 128 -2.76 -20.37 16.75
N ALA A 129 -3.52 -21.41 16.42
CA ALA A 129 -4.05 -22.36 17.40
C ALA A 129 -2.93 -23.10 18.14
N GLU A 130 -1.84 -23.43 17.48
CA GLU A 130 -0.64 -24.03 18.09
C GLU A 130 0.03 -23.06 19.06
N TYR A 131 0.18 -21.79 18.69
CA TYR A 131 0.70 -20.75 19.56
C TYR A 131 -0.16 -20.56 20.81
N ASP A 132 -1.48 -20.52 20.65
CA ASP A 132 -2.43 -20.37 21.77
C ASP A 132 -2.38 -21.58 22.74
N SER A 133 -2.07 -22.77 22.24
CA SER A 133 -2.03 -24.00 23.04
C SER A 133 -0.68 -24.26 23.70
N LEU A 134 0.44 -23.98 23.02
CA LEU A 134 1.79 -24.32 23.44
C LEU A 134 2.57 -23.15 24.01
N GLY A 135 2.14 -21.91 23.69
CA GLY A 135 2.80 -20.67 24.11
C GLY A 135 3.99 -20.28 23.23
N GLY A 136 4.48 -19.05 23.47
CA GLY A 136 5.52 -18.43 22.65
C GLY A 136 6.86 -19.16 22.67
N GLU A 137 7.30 -19.68 23.83
CA GLU A 137 8.59 -20.39 23.94
C GLU A 137 8.64 -21.65 23.07
N ALA A 138 7.58 -22.46 23.10
CA ALA A 138 7.52 -23.68 22.31
C ALA A 138 7.46 -23.37 20.79
N THR A 139 6.72 -22.32 20.41
CA THR A 139 6.64 -21.87 19.02
C THR A 139 7.98 -21.29 18.55
N LEU A 140 8.68 -20.54 19.39
CA LEU A 140 10.02 -20.03 19.11
C LEU A 140 11.06 -21.15 18.94
N ALA A 141 11.02 -22.15 19.84
CA ALA A 141 11.90 -23.33 19.74
C ALA A 141 11.67 -24.10 18.44
N ARG A 142 10.41 -24.17 17.96
CA ARG A 142 10.10 -24.76 16.67
C ARG A 142 10.62 -23.93 15.50
N LEU A 143 10.45 -22.60 15.53
CA LEU A 143 11.01 -21.71 14.52
C LEU A 143 12.52 -21.86 14.42
N ALA A 144 13.22 -21.97 15.56
CA ALA A 144 14.67 -22.15 15.62
C ALA A 144 15.19 -23.41 14.91
N GLN A 145 14.34 -24.43 14.71
CA GLN A 145 14.70 -25.63 13.95
C GLN A 145 14.74 -25.39 12.42
N PHE A 146 13.96 -24.42 11.92
CA PHE A 146 13.83 -24.11 10.50
C PHE A 146 14.60 -22.85 10.11
N ASP A 147 14.57 -21.83 10.98
CA ASP A 147 15.19 -20.53 10.76
C ASP A 147 15.80 -20.00 12.10
N PRO A 148 16.99 -20.48 12.46
CA PRO A 148 17.66 -20.09 13.70
C PRO A 148 18.03 -18.60 13.72
N GLU A 149 18.34 -17.99 12.56
CA GLU A 149 18.68 -16.58 12.49
C GLU A 149 17.47 -15.68 12.80
N ARG A 150 16.31 -16.08 12.33
CA ARG A 150 15.06 -15.35 12.59
C ARG A 150 14.64 -15.53 14.04
N ALA A 151 14.72 -16.76 14.56
CA ALA A 151 14.39 -17.05 15.95
C ALA A 151 15.24 -16.27 16.95
N ALA A 152 16.52 -16.03 16.64
CA ALA A 152 17.42 -15.25 17.49
C ALA A 152 17.10 -13.73 17.52
N LYS A 153 16.24 -13.24 16.66
CA LYS A 153 15.84 -11.83 16.56
C LYS A 153 14.49 -11.53 17.22
N LEU A 154 13.79 -12.55 17.69
CA LEU A 154 12.48 -12.46 18.35
C LEU A 154 12.63 -12.67 19.86
#